data_d401ab1086760887e4bf1ecc9871c1b6
#
_entry.id   d401ab1086760887e4bf1ecc9871c1b6
#
_cell.length_a   1.000
_cell.length_b   1.000
_cell.length_c   1.000
_cell.angle_alpha   90.00
_cell.angle_beta   90.00
_cell.angle_gamma   90.00
#
_symmetry.space_group_name_H-M   'P 1'
#
loop_
_entity.id
_entity.type
_entity.pdbx_description
1 polymer ?
#
loop_
_entity_poly.entity_id
_entity_poly.type
_entity_poly.pdbx_seq_one_letter_code
_entity_poly.pdbx_strand_id
1 'polypeptide(L)'
;QRQMCIRDSQVFVSEWLPKVHPAFFSRFSELLKNVHINMALLSNTADIWCRDYMPIQLAEEDFLQYRYYPDYLTKKESDKQYITDSKSVCKALKLPNIQATDLIIDGGNVVKAHDCIIMTEKVFHENAQYPQAEVLNELEHLFHCEVIMLPWDKYEKYGHADGIVKPIDESRLLMTNYADYDQELAEEFERRLSTRFRIEKLHYHVQRADKRNWAYINFLQVGNNIVLPAINTEEDEQAMEQIKTYYPSCTIYQLDSEEIIKQGGALNCITVSYTHLTLPT
;
A
#
# COMPACT_ATOMS: atom_id res chain seq x y z
N GLN A 1 -6.92 3.34 24.06
CA GLN A 1 -7.17 3.08 22.62
C GLN A 1 -8.22 4.08 22.13
N ARG A 2 -7.81 5.16 21.47
CA ARG A 2 -8.76 5.98 20.71
C ARG A 2 -9.19 5.15 19.51
N GLN A 3 -10.46 4.71 19.46
CA GLN A 3 -11.07 4.28 18.22
C GLN A 3 -10.83 5.40 17.20
N MET A 4 -10.03 5.12 16.17
CA MET A 4 -9.86 6.03 15.05
C MET A 4 -11.24 6.26 14.43
N CYS A 5 -11.77 7.48 14.61
CA CYS A 5 -13.11 7.80 14.14
C CYS A 5 -13.08 7.85 12.60
N ILE A 6 -13.92 7.09 11.94
CA ILE A 6 -14.06 7.05 10.47
C ILE A 6 -14.28 8.47 9.90
N ARG A 7 -14.89 9.37 10.68
CA ARG A 7 -15.15 10.77 10.30
C ARG A 7 -13.89 11.62 10.14
N ASP A 8 -12.75 11.17 10.67
CA ASP A 8 -11.50 11.93 10.68
C ASP A 8 -10.51 11.43 9.61
N SER A 9 -10.91 10.46 8.79
CA SER A 9 -10.06 9.91 7.71
C SER A 9 -10.54 10.38 6.35
N GLN A 10 -9.61 10.90 5.55
CA GLN A 10 -9.83 11.29 4.16
C GLN A 10 -9.09 10.33 3.23
N VAL A 11 -9.81 9.70 2.31
CA VAL A 11 -9.22 8.89 1.24
C VAL A 11 -8.95 9.77 0.02
N PHE A 12 -7.78 9.62 -0.54
CA PHE A 12 -7.37 10.29 -1.77
C PHE A 12 -7.16 9.29 -2.89
N VAL A 13 -7.56 9.67 -4.09
CA VAL A 13 -7.32 8.93 -5.33
C VAL A 13 -6.89 9.91 -6.44
N SER A 14 -6.14 9.44 -7.42
CA SER A 14 -5.72 10.26 -8.56
C SER A 14 -6.93 10.77 -9.37
N GLU A 15 -6.83 12.00 -9.88
CA GLU A 15 -7.77 12.55 -10.85
C GLU A 15 -7.83 11.78 -12.18
N TRP A 16 -6.83 10.93 -12.44
CA TRP A 16 -6.81 10.04 -13.60
C TRP A 16 -7.75 8.84 -13.44
N LEU A 17 -8.00 8.37 -12.21
CA LEU A 17 -8.81 7.18 -11.98
C LEU A 17 -10.21 7.27 -12.63
N PRO A 18 -11.01 8.35 -12.46
CA PRO A 18 -12.29 8.49 -13.15
C PRO A 18 -12.17 8.65 -14.66
N LYS A 19 -11.00 9.10 -15.17
CA LYS A 19 -10.79 9.30 -16.61
C LYS A 19 -10.47 8.00 -17.34
N VAL A 20 -9.66 7.13 -16.72
CA VAL A 20 -9.19 5.87 -17.34
C VAL A 20 -10.02 4.64 -16.95
N HIS A 21 -10.69 4.70 -15.79
CA HIS A 21 -11.53 3.63 -15.24
C HIS A 21 -12.88 4.16 -14.75
N PRO A 22 -13.70 4.80 -15.59
CA PRO A 22 -14.94 5.47 -15.15
C PRO A 22 -15.96 4.53 -14.52
N ALA A 23 -16.10 3.30 -15.03
CA ALA A 23 -17.03 2.32 -14.49
C ALA A 23 -16.61 1.81 -13.10
N PHE A 24 -15.35 1.49 -12.93
CA PHE A 24 -14.79 1.14 -11.62
C PHE A 24 -14.93 2.31 -10.64
N PHE A 25 -14.52 3.51 -11.04
CA PHE A 25 -14.58 4.69 -10.19
C PHE A 25 -16.00 4.99 -9.71
N SER A 26 -17.01 4.81 -10.57
CA SER A 26 -18.42 4.97 -10.19
C SER A 26 -18.81 4.00 -9.07
N ARG A 27 -18.54 2.69 -9.26
CA ARG A 27 -18.82 1.67 -8.23
C ARG A 27 -18.06 1.92 -6.92
N PHE A 28 -16.78 2.27 -7.03
CA PHE A 28 -15.92 2.56 -5.88
C PHE A 28 -16.41 3.78 -5.10
N SER A 29 -16.70 4.88 -5.79
CA SER A 29 -17.21 6.12 -5.18
C SER A 29 -18.55 5.91 -4.48
N GLU A 30 -19.47 5.15 -5.11
CA GLU A 30 -20.75 4.82 -4.53
C GLU A 30 -20.61 3.97 -3.27
N LEU A 31 -19.72 2.97 -3.30
CA LEU A 31 -19.42 2.14 -2.12
C LEU A 31 -18.89 3.00 -0.97
N LEU A 32 -17.85 3.82 -1.20
CA LEU A 32 -17.27 4.67 -0.17
C LEU A 32 -18.31 5.65 0.42
N LYS A 33 -19.15 6.24 -0.43
CA LYS A 33 -20.26 7.11 0.02
C LYS A 33 -21.24 6.37 0.91
N ASN A 34 -21.64 5.15 0.53
CA ASN A 34 -22.60 4.34 1.28
C ASN A 34 -22.07 3.93 2.66
N VAL A 35 -20.75 3.79 2.81
CA VAL A 35 -20.09 3.46 4.08
C VAL A 35 -19.53 4.69 4.81
N HIS A 36 -19.91 5.89 4.36
CA HIS A 36 -19.54 7.18 4.97
C HIS A 36 -18.02 7.45 5.01
N ILE A 37 -17.28 6.97 4.03
CA ILE A 37 -15.86 7.28 3.86
C ILE A 37 -15.73 8.46 2.88
N ASN A 38 -15.08 9.53 3.34
CA ASN A 38 -14.82 10.70 2.52
C ASN A 38 -13.72 10.41 1.50
N MET A 39 -13.95 10.79 0.23
CA MET A 39 -12.97 10.65 -0.85
C MET A 39 -12.76 11.98 -1.57
N ALA A 40 -11.50 12.27 -1.93
CA ALA A 40 -11.13 13.43 -2.74
C ALA A 40 -10.19 13.04 -3.88
N LEU A 41 -10.23 13.84 -4.95
CA LEU A 41 -9.34 13.67 -6.10
C LEU A 41 -8.05 14.46 -5.89
N LEU A 42 -6.91 13.81 -6.21
CA LEU A 42 -5.61 14.45 -6.27
C LEU A 42 -5.41 15.07 -7.66
N SER A 43 -5.09 16.34 -7.70
CA SER A 43 -4.68 17.04 -8.92
C SER A 43 -3.16 16.91 -9.15
N ASN A 44 -2.72 17.20 -10.38
CA ASN A 44 -1.31 17.16 -10.80
C ASN A 44 -0.68 15.76 -10.70
N THR A 45 -1.47 14.73 -10.85
CA THR A 45 -1.01 13.33 -10.90
C THR A 45 -0.76 12.90 -12.34
N ALA A 46 0.16 11.96 -12.56
CA ALA A 46 0.50 11.45 -13.89
C ALA A 46 -0.08 10.03 -14.14
N ASP A 47 -0.44 9.31 -13.06
CA ASP A 47 -1.06 7.99 -13.10
C ASP A 47 -2.05 7.77 -11.95
N ILE A 48 -2.60 6.53 -11.84
CA ILE A 48 -3.59 6.17 -10.83
C ILE A 48 -2.97 5.65 -9.51
N TRP A 49 -1.68 5.38 -9.46
CA TRP A 49 -1.02 4.67 -8.36
C TRP A 49 -0.58 5.62 -7.25
N CYS A 50 -1.56 6.32 -6.66
CA CYS A 50 -1.24 7.39 -5.71
C CYS A 50 -0.55 6.91 -4.43
N ARG A 51 -0.66 5.64 -4.07
CA ARG A 51 0.09 5.05 -2.95
C ARG A 51 1.60 5.27 -3.10
N ASP A 52 2.13 5.18 -4.32
CA ASP A 52 3.56 5.14 -4.56
C ASP A 52 4.23 6.51 -4.52
N TYR A 53 3.52 7.58 -4.88
CA TYR A 53 4.09 8.94 -4.92
C TYR A 53 3.57 9.89 -3.83
N MET A 54 2.54 9.51 -3.09
CA MET A 54 2.02 10.38 -2.04
C MET A 54 2.88 10.33 -0.78
N PRO A 55 3.04 11.47 -0.08
CA PRO A 55 3.84 11.51 1.15
C PRO A 55 3.31 10.55 2.20
N ILE A 56 4.20 10.06 3.04
CA ILE A 56 3.86 9.18 4.15
C ILE A 56 3.51 10.05 5.36
N GLN A 57 2.30 9.90 5.89
CA GLN A 57 1.91 10.57 7.13
C GLN A 57 2.65 9.91 8.31
N LEU A 58 3.53 10.61 8.99
CA LEU A 58 4.29 10.12 10.15
C LEU A 58 3.49 10.27 11.45
N ALA A 59 2.87 11.42 11.63
CA ALA A 59 1.98 11.76 12.72
C ALA A 59 0.79 12.56 12.18
N GLU A 60 -0.09 13.05 13.04
CA GLU A 60 -1.33 13.73 12.66
C GLU A 60 -1.11 14.84 11.63
N GLU A 61 -0.09 15.66 11.83
CA GLU A 61 0.23 16.80 10.94
C GLU A 61 1.62 16.70 10.31
N ASP A 62 2.34 15.59 10.50
CA ASP A 62 3.72 15.44 10.03
C ASP A 62 3.77 14.45 8.87
N PHE A 63 4.42 14.87 7.80
CA PHE A 63 4.49 14.11 6.55
C PHE A 63 5.93 13.97 6.06
N LEU A 64 6.29 12.79 5.57
CA LEU A 64 7.54 12.54 4.86
C LEU A 64 7.28 12.54 3.36
N GLN A 65 7.87 13.52 2.67
CA GLN A 65 7.94 13.58 1.22
C GLN A 65 9.29 13.03 0.76
N TYR A 66 9.26 12.10 -0.18
CA TYR A 66 10.41 11.45 -0.77
C TYR A 66 10.47 11.69 -2.28
N ARG A 67 11.56 11.26 -2.91
CA ARG A 67 11.69 11.28 -4.36
C ARG A 67 11.01 10.01 -4.92
N TYR A 68 9.92 10.21 -5.68
CA TYR A 68 9.30 9.13 -6.45
C TYR A 68 9.96 9.05 -7.82
N TYR A 69 10.76 8.02 -8.05
CA TYR A 69 11.50 7.81 -9.29
C TYR A 69 11.79 6.32 -9.50
N PRO A 70 10.76 5.46 -9.62
CA PRO A 70 10.91 4.03 -9.58
C PRO A 70 11.63 3.47 -10.81
N ASP A 71 12.41 2.44 -10.61
CA ASP A 71 13.21 1.80 -11.66
C ASP A 71 12.36 1.26 -12.82
N TYR A 72 11.16 0.76 -12.52
CA TYR A 72 10.23 0.21 -13.53
C TYR A 72 9.61 1.28 -14.46
N LEU A 73 9.59 2.55 -14.08
CA LEU A 73 9.17 3.66 -14.93
C LEU A 73 10.35 4.37 -15.62
N THR A 74 11.58 4.08 -15.23
CA THR A 74 12.77 4.75 -15.78
C THR A 74 13.48 3.94 -16.87
N LYS A 75 13.16 2.64 -17.02
CA LYS A 75 13.75 1.75 -18.03
C LYS A 75 13.46 2.18 -19.47
N LYS A 76 12.31 2.80 -19.72
CA LYS A 76 11.92 3.33 -21.04
C LYS A 76 11.61 4.82 -20.91
N GLU A 77 12.10 5.61 -21.86
CA GLU A 77 11.85 7.06 -21.87
C GLU A 77 10.35 7.39 -21.95
N SER A 78 9.57 6.58 -22.70
CA SER A 78 8.12 6.71 -22.81
C SER A 78 7.37 6.58 -21.48
N ASP A 79 7.92 5.81 -20.54
CA ASP A 79 7.23 5.49 -19.30
C ASP A 79 7.44 6.59 -18.23
N LYS A 80 8.47 7.40 -18.40
CA LYS A 80 8.76 8.53 -17.49
C LYS A 80 7.62 9.57 -17.41
N GLN A 81 6.76 9.65 -18.42
CA GLN A 81 5.57 10.48 -18.40
C GLN A 81 4.58 10.13 -17.29
N TYR A 82 4.64 8.90 -16.74
CA TYR A 82 3.81 8.43 -15.65
C TYR A 82 4.41 8.71 -14.26
N ILE A 83 5.62 9.29 -14.20
CA ILE A 83 6.22 9.67 -12.92
C ILE A 83 5.55 10.95 -12.43
N THR A 84 4.78 10.82 -11.36
CA THR A 84 4.13 11.96 -10.69
C THR A 84 5.18 12.76 -9.89
N ASP A 85 5.20 14.08 -10.06
CA ASP A 85 5.94 14.96 -9.17
C ASP A 85 5.21 15.12 -7.82
N SER A 86 5.66 14.36 -6.83
CA SER A 86 5.08 14.35 -5.48
C SER A 86 5.10 15.74 -4.82
N LYS A 87 6.10 16.60 -5.14
CA LYS A 87 6.17 17.97 -4.62
C LYS A 87 4.99 18.81 -5.09
N SER A 88 4.61 18.69 -6.38
CA SER A 88 3.45 19.40 -6.95
C SER A 88 2.15 18.95 -6.31
N VAL A 89 1.98 17.65 -6.05
CA VAL A 89 0.78 17.11 -5.39
C VAL A 89 0.71 17.59 -3.93
N CYS A 90 1.79 17.48 -3.17
CA CYS A 90 1.87 17.97 -1.79
C CYS A 90 1.54 19.45 -1.67
N LYS A 91 2.09 20.27 -2.58
CA LYS A 91 1.82 21.70 -2.61
C LYS A 91 0.34 22.01 -2.89
N ALA A 92 -0.29 21.24 -3.78
CA ALA A 92 -1.72 21.40 -4.08
C ALA A 92 -2.62 21.06 -2.88
N LEU A 93 -2.25 20.05 -2.10
CA LEU A 93 -2.95 19.64 -0.88
C LEU A 93 -2.69 20.56 0.32
N LYS A 94 -1.66 21.42 0.26
CA LYS A 94 -1.25 22.28 1.37
C LYS A 94 -1.03 21.50 2.67
N LEU A 95 -0.38 20.34 2.56
CA LEU A 95 -0.06 19.52 3.74
C LEU A 95 0.82 20.30 4.71
N PRO A 96 0.53 20.23 6.02
CA PRO A 96 1.40 20.84 7.04
C PRO A 96 2.68 20.02 7.24
N ASN A 97 3.69 20.60 7.88
CA ASN A 97 4.91 19.96 8.39
C ASN A 97 5.51 18.87 7.49
N ILE A 98 5.95 19.27 6.29
CA ILE A 98 6.58 18.35 5.35
C ILE A 98 8.08 18.26 5.62
N GLN A 99 8.55 17.09 6.06
CA GLN A 99 9.96 16.70 5.99
C GLN A 99 10.23 16.10 4.61
N ALA A 100 11.33 16.47 3.97
CA ALA A 100 11.67 15.97 2.64
C ALA A 100 13.00 15.22 2.65
N THR A 101 13.09 14.17 1.81
CA THR A 101 14.32 13.43 1.54
C THR A 101 14.53 13.27 0.03
N ASP A 102 15.79 13.11 -0.39
CA ASP A 102 16.17 12.80 -1.77
C ASP A 102 16.28 11.29 -2.01
N LEU A 103 16.04 10.46 -0.99
CA LEU A 103 15.95 9.01 -1.18
C LEU A 103 14.80 8.68 -2.14
N ILE A 104 15.07 7.75 -3.05
CA ILE A 104 14.04 7.17 -3.92
C ILE A 104 13.28 6.15 -3.10
N ILE A 105 11.99 6.38 -2.94
CA ILE A 105 11.07 5.50 -2.22
C ILE A 105 9.81 5.34 -3.06
N ASP A 106 9.28 4.14 -3.09
CA ASP A 106 7.91 3.86 -3.52
C ASP A 106 7.05 3.72 -2.28
N GLY A 107 5.97 4.48 -2.17
CA GLY A 107 5.12 4.44 -0.98
C GLY A 107 4.44 3.09 -0.72
N GLY A 108 4.23 2.27 -1.77
CA GLY A 108 3.78 0.88 -1.65
C GLY A 108 4.81 -0.02 -0.97
N ASN A 109 6.09 0.36 -1.02
CA ASN A 109 7.16 -0.35 -0.30
C ASN A 109 7.23 0.02 1.20
N VAL A 110 6.34 0.87 1.70
CA VAL A 110 6.35 1.31 3.10
C VAL A 110 5.11 0.81 3.82
N VAL A 111 5.25 -0.22 4.64
CA VAL A 111 4.19 -0.75 5.49
C VAL A 111 4.45 -0.35 6.94
N LYS A 112 3.53 0.44 7.51
CA LYS A 112 3.58 0.81 8.93
C LYS A 112 3.01 -0.32 9.77
N ALA A 113 3.77 -0.83 10.71
CA ALA A 113 3.38 -1.92 11.59
C ALA A 113 3.70 -1.57 13.05
N HIS A 114 2.70 -1.15 13.80
CA HIS A 114 2.80 -0.72 15.21
C HIS A 114 3.88 0.36 15.39
N ASP A 115 5.05 -0.01 15.87
CA ASP A 115 6.18 0.86 16.20
C ASP A 115 7.39 0.69 15.25
N CYS A 116 7.17 0.07 14.09
CA CYS A 116 8.20 -0.10 13.07
C CYS A 116 7.65 0.07 11.66
N ILE A 117 8.56 0.17 10.70
CA ILE A 117 8.29 0.14 9.27
C ILE A 117 8.78 -1.18 8.69
N ILE A 118 8.04 -1.75 7.76
CA ILE A 118 8.47 -2.91 6.98
C ILE A 118 8.64 -2.45 5.53
N MET A 119 9.81 -2.74 4.96
CA MET A 119 10.16 -2.45 3.57
C MET A 119 10.85 -3.65 2.94
N THR A 120 10.89 -3.72 1.62
CA THR A 120 11.75 -4.67 0.90
C THR A 120 13.11 -4.05 0.57
N GLU A 121 14.12 -4.90 0.40
CA GLU A 121 15.47 -4.51 -0.02
C GLU A 121 15.54 -3.83 -1.39
N LYS A 122 14.40 -3.72 -2.12
CA LYS A 122 14.29 -2.95 -3.36
C LYS A 122 14.74 -1.50 -3.17
N VAL A 123 14.47 -0.90 -2.00
CA VAL A 123 14.89 0.48 -1.70
C VAL A 123 16.40 0.66 -1.79
N PHE A 124 17.20 -0.36 -1.47
CA PHE A 124 18.66 -0.31 -1.64
C PHE A 124 19.08 -0.33 -3.10
N HIS A 125 18.34 -1.08 -3.93
CA HIS A 125 18.59 -1.10 -5.38
C HIS A 125 18.33 0.27 -6.03
N GLU A 126 17.25 0.93 -5.62
CA GLU A 126 16.88 2.26 -6.14
C GLU A 126 17.81 3.37 -5.65
N ASN A 127 18.47 3.16 -4.50
CA ASN A 127 19.43 4.10 -3.92
C ASN A 127 20.88 3.56 -3.95
N ALA A 128 21.25 2.83 -5.01
CA ALA A 128 22.54 2.14 -5.13
C ALA A 128 23.78 3.08 -5.11
N GLN A 129 23.57 4.40 -5.22
CA GLN A 129 24.61 5.42 -5.07
C GLN A 129 25.09 5.59 -3.61
N TYR A 130 24.34 5.08 -2.63
CA TYR A 130 24.65 5.11 -1.22
C TYR A 130 24.94 3.70 -0.67
N PRO A 131 25.80 3.53 0.33
CA PRO A 131 25.92 2.27 1.06
C PRO A 131 24.59 1.88 1.72
N GLN A 132 24.22 0.59 1.68
CA GLN A 132 22.96 0.12 2.25
C GLN A 132 22.77 0.50 3.72
N ALA A 133 23.85 0.46 4.52
CA ALA A 133 23.80 0.87 5.93
C ALA A 133 23.46 2.35 6.10
N GLU A 134 23.91 3.23 5.21
CA GLU A 134 23.57 4.65 5.24
C GLU A 134 22.10 4.86 4.86
N VAL A 135 21.59 4.14 3.84
CA VAL A 135 20.17 4.19 3.46
C VAL A 135 19.31 3.73 4.62
N LEU A 136 19.64 2.60 5.26
CA LEU A 136 18.88 2.09 6.40
C LEU A 136 18.87 3.09 7.57
N ASN A 137 20.03 3.62 7.96
CA ASN A 137 20.13 4.60 9.04
C ASN A 137 19.31 5.87 8.75
N GLU A 138 19.33 6.34 7.48
CA GLU A 138 18.54 7.50 7.08
C GLU A 138 17.03 7.19 7.13
N LEU A 139 16.59 6.01 6.68
CA LEU A 139 15.19 5.59 6.78
C LEU A 139 14.73 5.52 8.24
N GLU A 140 15.51 4.91 9.13
CA GLU A 140 15.18 4.83 10.56
C GLU A 140 15.12 6.22 11.21
N HIS A 141 16.02 7.13 10.81
CA HIS A 141 15.99 8.52 11.24
C HIS A 141 14.71 9.24 10.75
N LEU A 142 14.36 9.09 9.48
CA LEU A 142 13.19 9.72 8.86
C LEU A 142 11.87 9.20 9.44
N PHE A 143 11.77 7.90 9.70
CA PHE A 143 10.57 7.28 10.25
C PHE A 143 10.49 7.32 11.79
N HIS A 144 11.59 7.69 12.46
CA HIS A 144 11.71 7.69 13.93
C HIS A 144 11.44 6.33 14.57
N CYS A 145 11.70 5.22 13.86
CA CYS A 145 11.50 3.86 14.32
C CYS A 145 12.40 2.87 13.56
N GLU A 146 12.47 1.63 14.03
CA GLU A 146 13.16 0.55 13.34
C GLU A 146 12.53 0.28 11.97
N VAL A 147 13.39 -0.02 10.98
CA VAL A 147 12.98 -0.46 9.66
C VAL A 147 13.35 -1.93 9.43
N ILE A 148 12.36 -2.80 9.37
CA ILE A 148 12.56 -4.23 9.10
C ILE A 148 12.63 -4.43 7.60
N MET A 149 13.78 -4.92 7.12
CA MET A 149 14.01 -5.15 5.70
C MET A 149 13.66 -6.59 5.32
N LEU A 150 12.74 -6.76 4.39
CA LEU A 150 12.40 -8.04 3.76
C LEU A 150 13.23 -8.25 2.49
N PRO A 151 13.58 -9.50 2.14
CA PRO A 151 14.16 -9.79 0.84
C PRO A 151 13.30 -9.24 -0.30
N TRP A 152 13.95 -8.75 -1.33
CA TRP A 152 13.26 -8.33 -2.54
C TRP A 152 12.97 -9.54 -3.44
N ASP A 153 11.68 -9.85 -3.67
CA ASP A 153 11.27 -10.80 -4.71
C ASP A 153 11.53 -10.18 -6.09
N LYS A 154 12.62 -10.62 -6.73
CA LYS A 154 13.03 -10.12 -8.05
C LYS A 154 12.15 -10.61 -9.20
N TYR A 155 11.29 -11.57 -8.96
CA TYR A 155 10.30 -12.05 -9.94
C TYR A 155 9.02 -11.21 -9.91
N GLU A 156 8.83 -10.43 -8.84
CA GLU A 156 7.73 -9.47 -8.73
C GLU A 156 8.19 -8.10 -9.28
N LYS A 157 7.40 -7.52 -10.19
CA LYS A 157 7.77 -6.34 -10.97
C LYS A 157 8.05 -5.11 -10.12
N TYR A 158 7.22 -4.90 -9.09
CA TYR A 158 7.25 -3.70 -8.26
C TYR A 158 8.09 -3.88 -6.99
N GLY A 159 8.08 -5.09 -6.41
CA GLY A 159 8.85 -5.45 -5.23
C GLY A 159 8.42 -4.72 -3.96
N HIS A 160 7.13 -4.40 -3.84
CA HIS A 160 6.58 -3.60 -2.75
C HIS A 160 6.18 -4.45 -1.55
N ALA A 161 6.44 -3.95 -0.34
CA ALA A 161 6.09 -4.63 0.91
C ALA A 161 4.57 -4.75 1.14
N ASP A 162 3.75 -3.83 0.61
CA ASP A 162 2.29 -3.85 0.73
C ASP A 162 1.61 -4.96 -0.09
N GLY A 163 2.33 -5.57 -1.03
CA GLY A 163 1.95 -6.80 -1.71
C GLY A 163 2.36 -8.08 -0.96
N ILE A 164 3.16 -7.96 0.10
CA ILE A 164 3.67 -9.08 0.90
C ILE A 164 2.95 -9.18 2.23
N VAL A 165 2.88 -8.07 2.99
CA VAL A 165 2.36 -8.05 4.36
C VAL A 165 1.41 -6.88 4.61
N LYS A 166 0.49 -7.09 5.56
CA LYS A 166 -0.42 -6.07 6.07
C LYS A 166 -0.66 -6.24 7.57
N PRO A 167 -0.63 -5.18 8.38
CA PRO A 167 -0.91 -5.26 9.81
C PRO A 167 -2.36 -5.70 10.08
N ILE A 168 -2.51 -6.66 11.00
CA ILE A 168 -3.80 -7.03 11.58
C ILE A 168 -4.04 -6.20 12.85
N ASP A 169 -3.03 -6.19 13.73
CA ASP A 169 -2.99 -5.41 14.97
C ASP A 169 -1.53 -5.16 15.40
N GLU A 170 -1.33 -4.72 16.63
CA GLU A 170 -0.01 -4.39 17.19
C GLU A 170 0.97 -5.58 17.23
N SER A 171 0.48 -6.82 17.21
CA SER A 171 1.26 -8.06 17.39
C SER A 171 1.16 -9.04 16.23
N ARG A 172 0.26 -8.81 15.28
CA ARG A 172 0.00 -9.75 14.18
C ARG A 172 0.09 -9.06 12.81
N LEU A 173 0.69 -9.78 11.87
CA LEU A 173 0.70 -9.42 10.46
C LEU A 173 -0.01 -10.49 9.63
N LEU A 174 -0.73 -10.06 8.61
CA LEU A 174 -1.19 -10.91 7.53
C LEU A 174 -0.11 -10.93 6.45
N MET A 175 0.23 -12.12 5.97
CA MET A 175 1.11 -12.32 4.81
C MET A 175 0.31 -12.89 3.66
N THR A 176 0.58 -12.43 2.45
CA THR A 176 -0.01 -12.99 1.24
C THR A 176 0.42 -14.45 1.05
N ASN A 177 -0.16 -15.13 0.09
CA ASN A 177 -0.06 -16.59 -0.06
C ASN A 177 1.28 -17.10 -0.62
N TYR A 178 2.42 -16.50 -0.26
CA TYR A 178 3.75 -16.96 -0.69
C TYR A 178 3.98 -18.45 -0.37
N ALA A 179 3.48 -18.94 0.75
CA ALA A 179 3.60 -20.36 1.12
C ALA A 179 2.96 -21.34 0.12
N ASP A 180 2.07 -20.86 -0.76
CA ASP A 180 1.43 -21.71 -1.79
C ASP A 180 2.30 -21.93 -3.02
N TYR A 181 3.29 -21.03 -3.29
CA TYR A 181 4.07 -21.05 -4.54
C TYR A 181 5.58 -20.82 -4.36
N ASP A 182 6.02 -20.21 -3.27
CA ASP A 182 7.43 -19.97 -2.95
C ASP A 182 7.66 -20.12 -1.44
N GLN A 183 7.77 -21.36 -1.00
CA GLN A 183 7.91 -21.71 0.41
C GLN A 183 9.20 -21.13 1.01
N GLU A 184 10.30 -21.12 0.26
CA GLU A 184 11.61 -20.64 0.74
C GLU A 184 11.55 -19.15 1.06
N LEU A 185 10.97 -18.37 0.16
CA LEU A 185 10.82 -16.93 0.36
C LEU A 185 9.80 -16.61 1.47
N ALA A 186 8.73 -17.39 1.58
CA ALA A 186 7.76 -17.28 2.66
C ALA A 186 8.41 -17.50 4.04
N GLU A 187 9.26 -18.53 4.17
CA GLU A 187 10.00 -18.82 5.40
C GLU A 187 11.00 -17.72 5.75
N GLU A 188 11.67 -17.13 4.76
CA GLU A 188 12.58 -16.03 4.99
C GLU A 188 11.84 -14.76 5.45
N PHE A 189 10.68 -14.44 4.85
CA PHE A 189 9.84 -13.34 5.34
C PHE A 189 9.39 -13.59 6.78
N GLU A 190 8.91 -14.78 7.08
CA GLU A 190 8.48 -15.15 8.42
C GLU A 190 9.61 -15.08 9.43
N ARG A 191 10.81 -15.55 9.07
CA ARG A 191 12.00 -15.51 9.92
C ARG A 191 12.38 -14.07 10.31
N ARG A 192 12.27 -13.11 9.37
CA ARG A 192 12.56 -11.69 9.62
C ARG A 192 11.50 -11.02 10.50
N LEU A 193 10.25 -11.40 10.35
CA LEU A 193 9.12 -10.75 11.01
C LEU A 193 8.76 -11.40 12.37
N SER A 194 9.00 -12.69 12.54
CA SER A 194 8.57 -13.47 13.72
C SER A 194 9.25 -13.07 15.03
N THR A 195 10.31 -12.27 14.98
CA THR A 195 10.92 -11.69 16.19
C THR A 195 10.00 -10.67 16.88
N ARG A 196 9.05 -10.09 16.14
CA ARG A 196 8.15 -9.04 16.62
C ARG A 196 6.67 -9.37 16.44
N PHE A 197 6.34 -10.14 15.42
CA PHE A 197 4.95 -10.36 15.02
C PHE A 197 4.63 -11.84 14.89
N ARG A 198 3.41 -12.20 15.23
CA ARG A 198 2.82 -13.46 14.80
C ARG A 198 2.32 -13.29 13.36
N ILE A 199 2.70 -14.22 12.48
CA ILE A 199 2.36 -14.17 11.07
C ILE A 199 1.16 -15.08 10.80
N GLU A 200 0.08 -14.48 10.33
CA GLU A 200 -1.07 -15.17 9.74
C GLU A 200 -0.88 -15.17 8.23
N LYS A 201 -1.23 -16.26 7.54
CA LYS A 201 -0.98 -16.43 6.11
C LYS A 201 -2.29 -16.60 5.36
N LEU A 202 -2.42 -15.91 4.23
CA LEU A 202 -3.46 -16.22 3.26
C LEU A 202 -3.08 -17.50 2.52
N HIS A 203 -4.07 -18.31 2.22
CA HIS A 203 -3.91 -19.58 1.54
C HIS A 203 -5.10 -19.84 0.61
N TYR A 204 -4.84 -20.30 -0.63
CA TYR A 204 -5.90 -20.52 -1.61
C TYR A 204 -5.81 -21.93 -2.20
N HIS A 205 -6.92 -22.64 -2.16
CA HIS A 205 -7.09 -23.94 -2.81
C HIS A 205 -7.51 -23.71 -4.27
N VAL A 206 -6.53 -23.75 -5.17
CA VAL A 206 -6.76 -23.53 -6.61
C VAL A 206 -6.11 -24.60 -7.45
N GLN A 207 -6.72 -24.90 -8.61
CA GLN A 207 -6.24 -25.92 -9.53
C GLN A 207 -5.22 -25.39 -10.56
N ARG A 208 -5.14 -24.05 -10.75
CA ARG A 208 -4.19 -23.47 -11.69
C ARG A 208 -2.74 -23.69 -11.24
N ALA A 209 -1.82 -23.78 -12.21
CA ALA A 209 -0.39 -24.01 -11.95
C ALA A 209 0.28 -22.84 -11.23
N ASP A 210 -0.02 -21.61 -11.64
CA ASP A 210 0.44 -20.39 -10.95
C ASP A 210 -0.54 -20.05 -9.83
N LYS A 211 -0.10 -20.22 -8.60
CA LYS A 211 -0.92 -19.97 -7.40
C LYS A 211 -0.75 -18.56 -6.84
N ARG A 212 0.07 -17.71 -7.44
CA ARG A 212 0.31 -16.35 -6.94
C ARG A 212 -0.99 -15.55 -6.92
N ASN A 213 -1.26 -14.94 -5.77
CA ASN A 213 -2.38 -14.03 -5.64
C ASN A 213 -2.15 -13.00 -4.54
N TRP A 214 -1.58 -11.88 -4.92
CA TRP A 214 -1.33 -10.71 -4.06
C TRP A 214 -2.52 -9.75 -4.00
N ALA A 215 -3.56 -9.96 -4.81
CA ALA A 215 -4.65 -8.99 -4.93
C ALA A 215 -5.38 -8.75 -3.62
N TYR A 216 -5.67 -9.81 -2.88
CA TYR A 216 -6.50 -9.71 -1.68
C TYR A 216 -5.79 -9.11 -0.47
N ILE A 217 -4.46 -9.12 -0.37
CA ILE A 217 -3.76 -8.40 0.70
C ILE A 217 -3.74 -6.90 0.46
N ASN A 218 -3.90 -6.50 -0.79
CA ASN A 218 -3.89 -5.11 -1.24
C ASN A 218 -5.29 -4.45 -1.13
N PHE A 219 -6.02 -4.76 -0.05
CA PHE A 219 -7.31 -4.16 0.25
C PHE A 219 -7.17 -2.74 0.83
N LEU A 220 -8.19 -1.91 0.66
CA LEU A 220 -8.32 -0.63 1.35
C LEU A 220 -8.92 -0.84 2.74
N GLN A 221 -8.27 -0.31 3.77
CA GLN A 221 -8.81 -0.27 5.12
C GLN A 221 -8.93 1.18 5.61
N VAL A 222 -10.11 1.57 6.09
CA VAL A 222 -10.38 2.87 6.69
C VAL A 222 -11.17 2.65 7.98
N GLY A 223 -10.52 2.87 9.11
CA GLY A 223 -11.09 2.51 10.41
C GLY A 223 -11.47 1.03 10.46
N ASN A 224 -12.72 0.73 10.78
CA ASN A 224 -13.25 -0.63 10.83
C ASN A 224 -13.91 -1.09 9.51
N ASN A 225 -13.72 -0.36 8.41
CA ASN A 225 -14.20 -0.78 7.09
C ASN A 225 -13.04 -1.28 6.25
N ILE A 226 -13.23 -2.45 5.64
CA ILE A 226 -12.34 -3.04 4.66
C ILE A 226 -13.08 -3.14 3.33
N VAL A 227 -12.49 -2.56 2.28
CA VAL A 227 -12.93 -2.80 0.90
C VAL A 227 -11.97 -3.81 0.30
N LEU A 228 -12.44 -5.04 0.15
CA LEU A 228 -11.67 -6.17 -0.37
C LEU A 228 -11.85 -6.23 -1.89
N PRO A 229 -10.77 -6.29 -2.69
CA PRO A 229 -10.90 -6.47 -4.12
C PRO A 229 -11.53 -7.85 -4.44
N ALA A 230 -12.39 -7.89 -5.45
CA ALA A 230 -12.86 -9.12 -6.06
C ALA A 230 -12.30 -9.22 -7.48
N ILE A 231 -11.93 -10.44 -7.89
CA ILE A 231 -11.34 -10.73 -9.20
C ILE A 231 -12.16 -11.75 -10.01
N ASN A 232 -13.37 -12.04 -9.53
CA ASN A 232 -14.33 -12.96 -10.14
C ASN A 232 -13.79 -14.39 -10.28
N THR A 233 -13.11 -14.89 -9.25
CA THR A 233 -12.57 -16.24 -9.18
C THR A 233 -13.02 -16.95 -7.90
N GLU A 234 -12.79 -18.26 -7.82
CA GLU A 234 -13.09 -19.07 -6.62
C GLU A 234 -12.34 -18.63 -5.35
N GLU A 235 -11.27 -17.86 -5.50
CA GLU A 235 -10.53 -17.31 -4.37
C GLU A 235 -11.25 -16.16 -3.67
N ASP A 236 -12.19 -15.49 -4.32
CA ASP A 236 -12.92 -14.35 -3.74
C ASP A 236 -13.64 -14.75 -2.45
N GLU A 237 -14.29 -15.92 -2.43
CA GLU A 237 -14.95 -16.45 -1.23
C GLU A 237 -13.93 -16.87 -0.16
N GLN A 238 -12.86 -17.57 -0.55
CA GLN A 238 -11.81 -17.99 0.35
C GLN A 238 -11.11 -16.81 1.01
N ALA A 239 -10.82 -15.75 0.24
CA ALA A 239 -10.24 -14.52 0.75
C ALA A 239 -11.19 -13.83 1.75
N MET A 240 -12.47 -13.72 1.41
CA MET A 240 -13.48 -13.12 2.27
C MET A 240 -13.57 -13.81 3.63
N GLU A 241 -13.58 -15.15 3.66
CA GLU A 241 -13.66 -15.93 4.89
C GLU A 241 -12.41 -15.73 5.77
N GLN A 242 -11.22 -15.76 5.15
CA GLN A 242 -9.98 -15.57 5.87
C GLN A 242 -9.85 -14.14 6.42
N ILE A 243 -10.16 -13.11 5.62
CA ILE A 243 -10.12 -11.71 6.07
C ILE A 243 -11.13 -11.49 7.22
N LYS A 244 -12.35 -12.04 7.16
CA LYS A 244 -13.30 -12.00 8.28
C LYS A 244 -12.74 -12.61 9.55
N THR A 245 -12.00 -13.70 9.42
CA THR A 245 -11.38 -14.39 10.56
C THR A 245 -10.27 -13.55 11.19
N TYR A 246 -9.44 -12.91 10.37
CA TYR A 246 -8.31 -12.13 10.86
C TYR A 246 -8.71 -10.72 11.33
N TYR A 247 -9.77 -10.14 10.78
CA TYR A 247 -10.29 -8.80 11.11
C TYR A 247 -11.73 -8.86 11.65
N PRO A 248 -11.98 -9.55 12.78
CA PRO A 248 -13.35 -9.81 13.27
C PRO A 248 -14.12 -8.55 13.69
N SER A 249 -13.42 -7.46 13.96
CA SER A 249 -14.02 -6.15 14.30
C SER A 249 -14.33 -5.28 13.10
N CYS A 250 -13.94 -5.72 11.88
CA CYS A 250 -14.14 -4.95 10.67
C CYS A 250 -15.38 -5.40 9.89
N THR A 251 -16.03 -4.44 9.24
CA THR A 251 -17.03 -4.71 8.21
C THR A 251 -16.33 -4.80 6.87
N ILE A 252 -16.55 -5.89 6.13
CA ILE A 252 -15.87 -6.16 4.87
C ILE A 252 -16.87 -6.05 3.73
N TYR A 253 -16.49 -5.26 2.72
CA TYR A 253 -17.21 -5.05 1.49
C TYR A 253 -16.36 -5.57 0.33
N GLN A 254 -16.94 -6.32 -0.60
CA GLN A 254 -16.24 -6.70 -1.83
C GLN A 254 -16.52 -5.71 -2.94
N LEU A 255 -15.51 -5.42 -3.74
CA LEU A 255 -15.59 -4.56 -4.91
C LEU A 255 -14.92 -5.24 -6.10
N ASP A 256 -15.67 -5.44 -7.20
CA ASP A 256 -15.09 -5.90 -8.46
C ASP A 256 -13.97 -4.95 -8.91
N SER A 257 -12.74 -5.46 -8.90
CA SER A 257 -11.49 -4.73 -9.12
C SER A 257 -10.66 -5.33 -10.24
N GLU A 258 -11.20 -6.27 -11.00
CA GLU A 258 -10.50 -7.02 -12.04
C GLU A 258 -9.76 -6.11 -13.04
N GLU A 259 -10.42 -5.00 -13.45
CA GLU A 259 -9.82 -4.04 -14.40
C GLU A 259 -8.60 -3.28 -13.86
N ILE A 260 -8.54 -3.05 -12.54
CA ILE A 260 -7.40 -2.41 -11.87
C ILE A 260 -6.26 -3.41 -11.68
N ILE A 261 -6.61 -4.61 -11.21
CA ILE A 261 -5.65 -5.67 -10.90
C ILE A 261 -4.88 -6.13 -12.15
N LYS A 262 -5.51 -6.15 -13.30
CA LYS A 262 -4.87 -6.42 -14.60
C LYS A 262 -3.73 -5.45 -14.95
N GLN A 263 -3.67 -4.27 -14.29
CA GLN A 263 -2.60 -3.29 -14.48
C GLN A 263 -1.47 -3.43 -13.43
N GLY A 264 -1.61 -4.34 -12.47
CA GLY A 264 -0.56 -4.69 -11.52
C GLY A 264 -0.65 -4.04 -10.15
N GLY A 265 -1.80 -3.47 -9.78
CA GLY A 265 -2.10 -2.96 -8.44
C GLY A 265 -3.55 -3.24 -8.05
N ALA A 266 -3.91 -3.00 -6.79
CA ALA A 266 -5.29 -3.12 -6.32
C ALA A 266 -5.70 -1.89 -5.48
N LEU A 267 -6.64 -2.05 -4.56
CA LEU A 267 -7.29 -0.93 -3.88
C LEU A 267 -6.33 -0.13 -2.99
N ASN A 268 -5.35 -0.76 -2.34
CA ASN A 268 -4.33 -0.05 -1.57
C ASN A 268 -3.43 0.81 -2.45
N CYS A 269 -3.05 0.31 -3.65
CA CYS A 269 -2.16 1.02 -4.56
C CYS A 269 -2.79 2.29 -5.16
N ILE A 270 -4.09 2.28 -5.42
CA ILE A 270 -4.81 3.44 -5.99
C ILE A 270 -5.32 4.41 -4.92
N THR A 271 -5.07 4.17 -3.64
CA THR A 271 -5.59 4.99 -2.54
C THR A 271 -4.51 5.38 -1.54
N VAL A 272 -4.65 6.58 -0.99
CA VAL A 272 -3.96 6.99 0.23
C VAL A 272 -4.98 7.50 1.21
N SER A 273 -4.91 7.10 2.47
CA SER A 273 -5.75 7.63 3.53
C SER A 273 -4.91 8.38 4.56
N TYR A 274 -5.33 9.61 4.85
CA TYR A 274 -4.76 10.41 5.93
C TYR A 274 -5.80 10.58 7.03
N THR A 275 -5.34 10.52 8.29
CA THR A 275 -6.18 10.71 9.47
C THR A 275 -6.02 12.13 10.00
N HIS A 276 -7.11 12.73 10.50
CA HIS A 276 -7.15 14.07 11.10
C HIS A 276 -6.66 15.21 10.20
N LEU A 277 -6.73 15.02 8.86
CA LEU A 277 -6.37 16.06 7.93
C LEU A 277 -7.53 17.05 7.76
N THR A 278 -7.41 18.23 8.36
CA THR A 278 -8.28 19.37 8.03
C THR A 278 -7.73 20.09 6.80
N LEU A 279 -8.26 19.74 5.63
CA LEU A 279 -7.93 20.51 4.42
C LEU A 279 -8.52 21.92 4.52
N PRO A 280 -7.76 22.98 4.20
CA PRO A 280 -8.32 24.32 4.12
C PRO A 280 -9.43 24.33 3.06
N THR A 281 -10.60 24.83 3.45
CA THR A 281 -11.75 25.07 2.56
C THR A 281 -11.47 26.15 1.53
#